data_f9f619fe3d595d914e5d02139f38b497
#
_entry.id   f9f619fe3d595d914e5d02139f38b497
#
_cell.length_a   1.000
_cell.length_b   1.000
_cell.length_c   1.000
_cell.angle_alpha   90.00
_cell.angle_beta   90.00
_cell.angle_gamma   90.00
#
_symmetry.space_group_name_H-M   'P 1'
#
loop_
_entity.id
_entity.type
_entity.pdbx_description
1 polymer ?
#
loop_
_entity_poly.entity_id
_entity_poly.type
_entity_poly.pdbx_seq_one_letter_code
_entity_poly.pdbx_strand_id
1 'polypeptide(L)'
;MTRKAFPLLIIALFLTGCATVSPAPAPQESPVPKAEQQKAQEAAVSPAAKRYKIKIAVGRFTNETNYGRSLLNDAELDRIGKQASDMLTSRLIQSGQFVVLERTDLNKVLREQQIAGDAKLVGSDTLIIGSVTEFGRSVGGKVGFLSSTKVQTAKAKVDIRLVDVKTGHAYFSGIGAGEASVESGEIAGFGSRADYDATLNDRAIAAAISDVIDRLVSRLQDRKWKTDILDVKGNQVFVTGGRRQGIREGDTLVVMESGDTVKSKQTGFDVTLPPRQVATLRVVSLFGETETDEGAVCELASGSIAAPLSPKLYVAEPTR
;
A
#
# COMPACT_ATOMS: atom_id res chain seq x y z
N MET A 1 13.19 93.30 32.15
CA MET A 1 13.30 91.90 32.62
C MET A 1 12.44 91.04 31.74
N THR A 2 13.02 90.48 30.69
CA THR A 2 12.31 89.73 29.68
C THR A 2 12.78 88.25 29.71
N ARG A 3 11.92 87.32 30.15
CA ARG A 3 12.14 85.91 30.16
C ARG A 3 11.87 85.32 28.73
N LYS A 4 12.93 84.86 28.12
CA LYS A 4 12.82 84.08 26.85
C LYS A 4 12.42 82.66 27.18
N ALA A 5 11.26 82.26 26.69
CA ALA A 5 10.83 80.88 26.69
C ALA A 5 11.47 80.15 25.52
N PHE A 6 12.07 78.97 25.75
CA PHE A 6 12.66 78.08 24.78
C PHE A 6 11.62 77.01 24.44
N PRO A 7 11.24 76.77 23.21
CA PRO A 7 10.35 75.66 22.89
C PRO A 7 11.14 74.38 22.77
N LEU A 8 10.74 73.39 23.54
CA LEU A 8 11.23 72.00 23.49
C LEU A 8 10.67 71.32 22.28
N LEU A 9 11.49 71.06 21.24
CA LEU A 9 11.13 70.38 20.02
C LEU A 9 11.22 68.82 20.27
N ILE A 10 10.09 68.19 20.52
CA ILE A 10 10.00 66.73 20.63
C ILE A 10 10.00 66.14 19.23
N ILE A 11 11.12 65.58 18.79
CA ILE A 11 11.24 64.79 17.57
C ILE A 11 10.71 63.41 17.88
N ALA A 12 9.46 63.13 17.49
CA ALA A 12 8.88 61.78 17.48
C ALA A 12 9.46 61.01 16.29
N LEU A 13 10.39 60.12 16.55
CA LEU A 13 10.97 59.22 15.56
C LEU A 13 9.96 58.08 15.31
N PHE A 14 9.15 58.19 14.25
CA PHE A 14 8.31 57.06 13.78
C PHE A 14 9.22 56.01 13.14
N LEU A 15 9.55 54.97 13.88
CA LEU A 15 10.08 53.71 13.34
C LEU A 15 8.96 52.95 12.62
N THR A 16 8.79 53.23 11.33
CA THR A 16 8.01 52.35 10.45
C THR A 16 8.82 51.10 10.19
N GLY A 17 8.65 50.09 11.04
CA GLY A 17 9.14 48.74 10.79
C GLY A 17 8.35 48.14 9.63
N CYS A 18 8.91 48.13 8.43
CA CYS A 18 8.42 47.29 7.34
C CYS A 18 8.63 45.82 7.76
N ALA A 19 7.60 45.22 8.34
CA ALA A 19 7.52 43.75 8.40
C ALA A 19 7.34 43.26 6.95
N THR A 20 8.43 42.84 6.32
CA THR A 20 8.34 42.12 5.08
C THR A 20 7.75 40.72 5.38
N VAL A 21 6.43 40.64 5.34
CA VAL A 21 5.74 39.37 5.28
C VAL A 21 6.12 38.77 3.93
N SER A 22 7.01 37.76 3.93
CA SER A 22 7.21 36.95 2.72
C SER A 22 5.86 36.41 2.32
N PRO A 23 5.37 36.70 1.10
CA PRO A 23 4.15 36.08 0.63
C PRO A 23 4.34 34.57 0.70
N ALA A 24 3.30 33.85 1.15
CA ALA A 24 3.28 32.40 1.08
C ALA A 24 3.71 31.98 -0.34
N PRO A 25 4.60 30.99 -0.49
CA PRO A 25 5.00 30.54 -1.81
C PRO A 25 3.73 30.23 -2.61
N ALA A 26 3.65 30.83 -3.80
CA ALA A 26 2.52 30.57 -4.70
C ALA A 26 2.38 29.06 -4.85
N PRO A 27 1.14 28.51 -4.79
CA PRO A 27 0.94 27.10 -4.99
C PRO A 27 1.58 26.74 -6.32
N GLN A 28 2.58 25.87 -6.28
CA GLN A 28 3.25 25.39 -7.48
C GLN A 28 2.21 24.61 -8.27
N GLU A 29 1.77 25.15 -9.40
CA GLU A 29 0.85 24.42 -10.26
C GLU A 29 1.49 23.09 -10.63
N SER A 30 0.74 22.01 -10.49
CA SER A 30 1.18 20.69 -10.91
C SER A 30 1.64 20.76 -12.36
N PRO A 31 2.78 20.15 -12.73
CA PRO A 31 3.23 20.09 -14.13
C PRO A 31 2.25 19.34 -15.05
N VAL A 32 1.24 18.69 -14.48
CA VAL A 32 0.19 17.99 -15.21
C VAL A 32 -0.88 18.99 -15.66
N PRO A 33 -1.20 19.10 -16.95
CA PRO A 33 -2.25 19.97 -17.47
C PRO A 33 -3.60 19.74 -16.77
N LYS A 34 -4.36 20.81 -16.50
CA LYS A 34 -5.68 20.72 -15.85
C LYS A 34 -6.63 19.73 -16.54
N ALA A 35 -6.54 19.59 -17.86
CA ALA A 35 -7.32 18.62 -18.64
C ALA A 35 -6.97 17.17 -18.33
N GLU A 36 -5.72 16.86 -18.02
CA GLU A 36 -5.31 15.52 -17.58
C GLU A 36 -5.69 15.26 -16.13
N GLN A 37 -5.64 16.29 -15.27
CA GLN A 37 -6.14 16.19 -13.89
C GLN A 37 -7.66 15.94 -13.87
N GLN A 38 -8.43 16.61 -14.72
CA GLN A 38 -9.87 16.38 -14.87
C GLN A 38 -10.16 14.96 -15.40
N LYS A 39 -9.44 14.51 -16.44
CA LYS A 39 -9.58 13.14 -16.94
C LYS A 39 -9.22 12.08 -15.89
N ALA A 40 -8.17 12.32 -15.09
CA ALA A 40 -7.80 11.43 -13.99
C ALA A 40 -8.88 11.43 -12.88
N GLN A 41 -9.47 12.58 -12.59
CA GLN A 41 -10.58 12.71 -11.64
C GLN A 41 -11.86 12.05 -12.15
N GLU A 42 -12.20 12.23 -13.42
CA GLU A 42 -13.33 11.56 -14.07
C GLU A 42 -13.11 10.04 -14.15
N ALA A 43 -11.90 9.58 -14.42
CA ALA A 43 -11.54 8.17 -14.38
C ALA A 43 -11.60 7.58 -12.97
N ALA A 44 -11.28 8.37 -11.94
CA ALA A 44 -11.41 7.97 -10.54
C ALA A 44 -12.87 7.92 -10.05
N VAL A 45 -13.75 8.74 -10.64
CA VAL A 45 -15.20 8.77 -10.36
C VAL A 45 -15.98 7.78 -11.24
N SER A 46 -15.41 7.34 -12.38
CA SER A 46 -15.98 6.23 -13.16
C SER A 46 -16.12 5.02 -12.24
N PRO A 47 -17.31 4.38 -12.17
CA PRO A 47 -17.45 3.18 -11.39
C PRO A 47 -16.40 2.18 -11.88
N ALA A 48 -15.35 2.02 -11.09
CA ALA A 48 -14.29 1.07 -11.38
C ALA A 48 -14.97 -0.25 -11.72
N ALA A 49 -14.64 -0.81 -12.87
CA ALA A 49 -15.20 -2.09 -13.28
C ALA A 49 -15.08 -3.02 -12.08
N LYS A 50 -16.23 -3.59 -11.66
CA LYS A 50 -16.33 -4.46 -10.49
C LYS A 50 -15.18 -5.45 -10.52
N ARG A 51 -14.29 -5.38 -9.56
CA ARG A 51 -13.16 -6.30 -9.42
C ARG A 51 -13.31 -7.04 -8.11
N TYR A 52 -13.12 -8.34 -8.17
CA TYR A 52 -13.07 -9.15 -6.95
C TYR A 52 -11.72 -8.95 -6.26
N LYS A 53 -11.75 -8.94 -4.92
CA LYS A 53 -10.54 -8.75 -4.12
C LYS A 53 -9.67 -10.00 -4.15
N ILE A 54 -8.43 -9.85 -4.59
CA ILE A 54 -7.42 -10.91 -4.49
C ILE A 54 -6.82 -10.97 -3.09
N LYS A 55 -6.33 -12.13 -2.70
CA LYS A 55 -5.66 -12.35 -1.42
C LYS A 55 -4.18 -12.02 -1.55
N ILE A 56 -3.73 -11.05 -0.78
CA ILE A 56 -2.33 -10.61 -0.74
C ILE A 56 -1.78 -10.72 0.68
N ALA A 57 -0.47 -10.86 0.79
CA ALA A 57 0.21 -10.82 2.07
C ALA A 57 1.39 -9.86 2.01
N VAL A 58 1.64 -9.13 3.07
CA VAL A 58 2.82 -8.29 3.22
C VAL A 58 3.79 -9.02 4.15
N GLY A 59 4.99 -9.33 3.64
CA GLY A 59 6.08 -9.86 4.42
C GLY A 59 6.83 -8.75 5.15
N ARG A 60 7.71 -9.14 6.07
CA ARG A 60 8.56 -8.18 6.76
C ARG A 60 9.52 -7.50 5.78
N PHE A 61 9.62 -6.17 5.87
CA PHE A 61 10.65 -5.42 5.15
C PHE A 61 11.96 -5.46 5.93
N THR A 62 13.07 -5.51 5.19
CA THR A 62 14.41 -5.42 5.76
C THR A 62 14.91 -3.98 5.75
N ASN A 63 15.78 -3.64 6.68
CA ASN A 63 16.51 -2.37 6.69
C ASN A 63 17.91 -2.61 6.13
N GLU A 64 18.13 -2.21 4.88
CA GLU A 64 19.43 -2.32 4.21
C GLU A 64 20.33 -1.08 4.45
N THR A 65 19.82 -0.08 5.18
CA THR A 65 20.56 1.14 5.50
C THR A 65 21.45 0.94 6.73
N ASN A 66 22.42 1.83 6.91
CA ASN A 66 23.23 1.88 8.13
C ASN A 66 22.52 2.62 9.29
N TYR A 67 21.36 3.26 9.01
CA TYR A 67 20.61 4.00 10.01
C TYR A 67 19.76 3.07 10.89
N GLY A 68 19.87 3.25 12.20
CA GLY A 68 19.14 2.43 13.16
C GLY A 68 19.68 1.03 13.36
N ARG A 69 20.82 0.68 12.75
CA ARG A 69 21.54 -0.56 13.08
C ARG A 69 22.24 -0.40 14.42
N SER A 70 21.86 -1.23 15.39
CA SER A 70 22.64 -1.39 16.62
C SER A 70 23.87 -2.25 16.35
N LEU A 71 24.94 -2.03 17.11
CA LEU A 71 26.11 -2.89 17.13
C LEU A 71 25.78 -4.34 17.58
N LEU A 72 24.62 -4.51 18.22
CA LEU A 72 24.02 -5.81 18.54
C LEU A 72 23.03 -6.12 17.43
N ASN A 73 23.42 -6.96 16.52
CA ASN A 73 22.66 -7.43 15.36
C ASN A 73 21.45 -8.26 15.81
N ASP A 74 20.39 -7.60 16.22
CA ASP A 74 19.16 -8.27 16.58
C ASP A 74 18.13 -8.00 15.44
N ALA A 75 17.94 -9.00 14.58
CA ALA A 75 16.98 -8.93 13.46
C ALA A 75 15.55 -8.63 13.94
N GLU A 76 15.26 -8.83 15.23
CA GLU A 76 13.99 -8.47 15.86
C GLU A 76 13.84 -6.97 16.13
N LEU A 77 14.94 -6.22 16.11
CA LEU A 77 14.96 -4.77 16.37
C LEU A 77 15.02 -3.91 15.11
N ASP A 78 14.76 -4.48 13.93
CA ASP A 78 14.67 -3.70 12.69
C ASP A 78 13.40 -2.84 12.66
N ARG A 79 13.46 -1.71 13.39
CA ARG A 79 12.32 -0.82 13.56
C ARG A 79 11.89 -0.16 12.26
N ILE A 80 12.83 0.18 11.39
CA ILE A 80 12.56 0.91 10.14
C ILE A 80 11.89 -0.02 9.13
N GLY A 81 12.42 -1.24 8.96
CA GLY A 81 11.81 -2.23 8.07
C GLY A 81 10.43 -2.64 8.54
N LYS A 82 10.28 -2.90 9.86
CA LYS A 82 8.97 -3.21 10.43
C LYS A 82 7.97 -2.07 10.21
N GLN A 83 8.37 -0.85 10.49
CA GLN A 83 7.51 0.32 10.31
C GLN A 83 7.06 0.52 8.86
N ALA A 84 7.96 0.31 7.89
CA ALA A 84 7.61 0.38 6.48
C ALA A 84 6.59 -0.70 6.09
N SER A 85 6.75 -1.96 6.56
CA SER A 85 5.79 -3.02 6.28
C SER A 85 4.42 -2.75 6.93
N ASP A 86 4.38 -2.25 8.17
CA ASP A 86 3.15 -1.94 8.88
C ASP A 86 2.39 -0.77 8.20
N MET A 87 3.10 0.27 7.75
CA MET A 87 2.51 1.39 7.00
C MET A 87 1.93 0.95 5.66
N LEU A 88 2.65 0.11 4.90
CA LEU A 88 2.15 -0.42 3.64
C LEU A 88 0.91 -1.29 3.86
N THR A 89 0.96 -2.20 4.84
CA THR A 89 -0.16 -3.06 5.21
C THR A 89 -1.41 -2.23 5.53
N SER A 90 -1.26 -1.21 6.38
CA SER A 90 -2.36 -0.31 6.75
C SER A 90 -2.98 0.38 5.54
N ARG A 91 -2.17 0.87 4.60
CA ARG A 91 -2.68 1.52 3.38
C ARG A 91 -3.39 0.56 2.44
N LEU A 92 -2.87 -0.67 2.29
CA LEU A 92 -3.52 -1.70 1.48
C LEU A 92 -4.88 -2.12 2.08
N ILE A 93 -4.97 -2.23 3.40
CA ILE A 93 -6.25 -2.49 4.10
C ILE A 93 -7.22 -1.32 3.88
N GLN A 94 -6.77 -0.08 4.09
CA GLN A 94 -7.59 1.13 3.92
C GLN A 94 -8.09 1.31 2.48
N SER A 95 -7.34 0.85 1.48
CA SER A 95 -7.77 0.88 0.09
C SER A 95 -9.05 0.07 -0.17
N GLY A 96 -9.33 -0.92 0.68
CA GLY A 96 -10.49 -1.81 0.56
C GLY A 96 -10.50 -2.71 -0.69
N GLN A 97 -9.41 -2.73 -1.46
CA GLN A 97 -9.33 -3.40 -2.77
C GLN A 97 -8.82 -4.84 -2.69
N PHE A 98 -8.27 -5.26 -1.55
CA PHE A 98 -7.61 -6.54 -1.35
C PHE A 98 -8.08 -7.20 -0.07
N VAL A 99 -7.97 -8.53 0.01
CA VAL A 99 -7.94 -9.27 1.27
C VAL A 99 -6.49 -9.34 1.71
N VAL A 100 -6.14 -8.58 2.75
CA VAL A 100 -4.76 -8.47 3.24
C VAL A 100 -4.55 -9.44 4.38
N LEU A 101 -3.63 -10.38 4.21
CA LEU A 101 -3.32 -11.44 5.18
C LEU A 101 -2.05 -11.08 5.96
N GLU A 102 -2.10 -11.26 7.28
CA GLU A 102 -0.95 -11.02 8.14
C GLU A 102 0.16 -12.06 7.93
N ARG A 103 1.39 -11.58 7.74
CA ARG A 103 2.59 -12.42 7.63
C ARG A 103 3.77 -11.90 8.43
N THR A 104 3.76 -10.61 8.76
CA THR A 104 4.84 -9.95 9.51
C THR A 104 4.95 -10.52 10.93
N ASP A 105 3.82 -10.67 11.61
CA ASP A 105 3.71 -11.20 12.97
C ASP A 105 3.04 -12.59 13.00
N LEU A 106 3.23 -13.39 11.95
CA LEU A 106 2.59 -14.71 11.78
C LEU A 106 2.74 -15.64 13.00
N ASN A 107 3.91 -15.63 13.64
CA ASN A 107 4.16 -16.46 14.83
C ASN A 107 3.24 -16.11 16.01
N LYS A 108 2.80 -14.86 16.14
CA LYS A 108 1.84 -14.45 17.16
C LYS A 108 0.45 -14.98 16.81
N VAL A 109 0.05 -14.85 15.54
CA VAL A 109 -1.23 -15.39 15.04
C VAL A 109 -1.30 -16.90 15.24
N LEU A 110 -0.23 -17.63 14.89
CA LEU A 110 -0.18 -19.09 15.07
C LEU A 110 -0.31 -19.51 16.53
N ARG A 111 0.30 -18.78 17.47
CA ARG A 111 0.15 -19.08 18.91
C ARG A 111 -1.29 -18.90 19.36
N GLU A 112 -1.95 -17.81 18.95
CA GLU A 112 -3.36 -17.58 19.29
C GLU A 112 -4.27 -18.66 18.66
N GLN A 113 -4.03 -19.07 17.43
CA GLN A 113 -4.76 -20.15 16.77
C GLN A 113 -4.56 -21.50 17.48
N GLN A 114 -3.36 -21.79 17.98
CA GLN A 114 -3.09 -22.99 18.77
C GLN A 114 -3.86 -22.98 20.10
N ILE A 115 -3.96 -21.82 20.74
CA ILE A 115 -4.76 -21.65 21.98
C ILE A 115 -6.25 -21.85 21.68
N ALA A 116 -6.73 -21.33 20.55
CA ALA A 116 -8.11 -21.46 20.11
C ALA A 116 -8.46 -22.88 19.60
N GLY A 117 -7.46 -23.73 19.34
CA GLY A 117 -7.65 -25.10 18.84
C GLY A 117 -8.00 -25.19 17.36
N ASP A 118 -7.88 -24.11 16.60
CA ASP A 118 -8.29 -24.02 15.19
C ASP A 118 -7.20 -23.36 14.32
N ALA A 119 -6.09 -24.04 14.17
CA ALA A 119 -4.95 -23.53 13.39
C ALA A 119 -5.19 -23.70 11.88
N LYS A 120 -5.80 -22.70 11.23
CA LYS A 120 -6.01 -22.64 9.79
C LYS A 120 -5.44 -21.35 9.20
N LEU A 121 -4.40 -21.46 8.39
CA LEU A 121 -3.87 -20.33 7.64
C LEU A 121 -4.42 -20.31 6.21
N VAL A 122 -4.97 -19.16 5.82
CA VAL A 122 -5.38 -18.93 4.44
C VAL A 122 -4.15 -18.55 3.62
N GLY A 123 -3.99 -19.19 2.46
CA GLY A 123 -2.93 -18.87 1.50
C GLY A 123 -3.17 -17.54 0.82
N SER A 124 -2.08 -16.83 0.47
CA SER A 124 -2.12 -15.64 -0.36
C SER A 124 -1.75 -15.96 -1.80
N ASP A 125 -2.27 -15.18 -2.75
CA ASP A 125 -1.92 -15.30 -4.18
C ASP A 125 -0.61 -14.57 -4.49
N THR A 126 -0.38 -13.46 -3.79
CA THR A 126 0.81 -12.62 -3.93
C THR A 126 1.42 -12.31 -2.58
N LEU A 127 2.73 -12.43 -2.49
CA LEU A 127 3.52 -11.95 -1.36
C LEU A 127 4.21 -10.66 -1.75
N ILE A 128 4.04 -9.62 -0.94
CA ILE A 128 4.72 -8.34 -1.07
C ILE A 128 5.92 -8.36 -0.13
N ILE A 129 7.11 -8.22 -0.68
CA ILE A 129 8.35 -8.12 0.08
C ILE A 129 9.08 -6.84 -0.28
N GLY A 130 9.83 -6.28 0.64
CA GLY A 130 10.55 -5.05 0.39
C GLY A 130 11.69 -4.79 1.35
N SER A 131 12.36 -3.69 1.10
CA SER A 131 13.44 -3.18 1.96
C SER A 131 13.45 -1.66 1.98
N VAL A 132 13.91 -1.10 3.07
CA VAL A 132 14.31 0.31 3.13
C VAL A 132 15.78 0.37 2.74
N THR A 133 16.06 0.92 1.55
CA THR A 133 17.38 0.91 0.94
C THR A 133 18.18 2.18 1.19
N GLU A 134 17.47 3.28 1.46
CA GLU A 134 18.08 4.55 1.81
C GLU A 134 17.28 5.22 2.91
N PHE A 135 17.98 5.68 3.93
CA PHE A 135 17.38 6.47 4.99
C PHE A 135 18.43 7.42 5.57
N GLY A 136 18.09 8.69 5.68
CA GLY A 136 19.01 9.68 6.21
C GLY A 136 18.28 10.89 6.80
N ARG A 137 18.94 11.54 7.75
CA ARG A 137 18.51 12.84 8.31
C ARG A 137 19.61 13.86 8.09
N SER A 138 19.21 15.06 7.74
CA SER A 138 20.07 16.24 7.67
C SER A 138 19.47 17.40 8.45
N VAL A 139 20.33 18.24 8.95
CA VAL A 139 19.94 19.49 9.62
C VAL A 139 20.66 20.61 8.89
N GLY A 140 19.89 21.48 8.25
CA GLY A 140 20.35 22.72 7.64
C GLY A 140 19.81 23.91 8.42
N GLY A 141 20.40 25.08 8.23
CA GLY A 141 19.88 26.31 8.84
C GLY A 141 20.57 27.54 8.29
N LYS A 142 19.89 28.66 8.42
CA LYS A 142 20.46 30.01 8.15
C LYS A 142 20.48 30.80 9.45
N VAL A 143 21.60 31.39 9.76
CA VAL A 143 21.74 32.29 10.90
C VAL A 143 21.82 33.72 10.38
N GLY A 144 20.83 34.53 10.73
CA GLY A 144 20.82 35.99 10.51
C GLY A 144 21.21 36.73 11.78
N PHE A 145 21.35 38.06 11.70
CA PHE A 145 21.78 38.90 12.83
C PHE A 145 20.84 38.82 14.05
N LEU A 146 19.52 38.65 13.82
CA LEU A 146 18.50 38.55 14.88
C LEU A 146 17.56 37.35 14.69
N SER A 147 17.85 36.46 13.75
CA SER A 147 17.01 35.30 13.46
C SER A 147 17.85 34.10 13.10
N SER A 148 17.42 32.96 13.56
CA SER A 148 17.96 31.65 13.11
C SER A 148 16.84 30.76 12.66
N THR A 149 17.04 30.13 11.52
CA THR A 149 16.11 29.12 11.00
C THR A 149 16.84 27.79 10.92
N LYS A 150 16.24 26.76 11.49
CA LYS A 150 16.75 25.39 11.47
C LYS A 150 15.75 24.50 10.74
N VAL A 151 16.21 23.83 9.69
CA VAL A 151 15.41 22.90 8.91
C VAL A 151 15.95 21.49 9.15
N GLN A 152 15.11 20.62 9.66
CA GLN A 152 15.40 19.20 9.75
C GLN A 152 14.72 18.50 8.57
N THR A 153 15.45 17.67 7.84
CA THR A 153 14.95 16.92 6.69
C THR A 153 15.26 15.45 6.89
N ALA A 154 14.26 14.60 6.68
CA ALA A 154 14.42 13.15 6.58
C ALA A 154 14.10 12.70 5.17
N LYS A 155 14.90 11.77 4.64
CA LYS A 155 14.71 11.13 3.33
C LYS A 155 14.64 9.64 3.51
N ALA A 156 13.77 8.98 2.75
CA ALA A 156 13.63 7.54 2.74
C ALA A 156 13.45 7.03 1.31
N LYS A 157 13.96 5.82 1.05
CA LYS A 157 13.71 5.08 -0.18
C LYS A 157 13.32 3.65 0.16
N VAL A 158 12.28 3.16 -0.47
CA VAL A 158 11.78 1.80 -0.29
C VAL A 158 11.78 1.06 -1.62
N ASP A 159 12.27 -0.17 -1.61
CA ASP A 159 12.17 -1.10 -2.73
C ASP A 159 11.11 -2.14 -2.41
N ILE A 160 10.16 -2.36 -3.33
CA ILE A 160 9.06 -3.29 -3.15
C ILE A 160 9.02 -4.26 -4.33
N ARG A 161 8.81 -5.54 -4.05
CA ARG A 161 8.63 -6.59 -5.06
C ARG A 161 7.35 -7.36 -4.82
N LEU A 162 6.66 -7.70 -5.90
CA LEU A 162 5.52 -8.59 -5.90
C LEU A 162 5.95 -9.98 -6.36
N VAL A 163 5.72 -10.97 -5.52
CA VAL A 163 6.11 -12.35 -5.78
C VAL A 163 4.87 -13.23 -5.84
N ASP A 164 4.75 -13.99 -6.92
CA ASP A 164 3.74 -15.04 -7.04
C ASP A 164 4.07 -16.18 -6.08
N VAL A 165 3.17 -16.48 -5.15
CA VAL A 165 3.43 -17.46 -4.09
C VAL A 165 3.57 -18.88 -4.62
N LYS A 166 2.86 -19.22 -5.71
CA LYS A 166 2.88 -20.57 -6.29
C LYS A 166 4.19 -20.88 -7.02
N THR A 167 4.77 -19.87 -7.66
CA THR A 167 5.94 -20.06 -8.53
C THR A 167 7.23 -19.47 -7.96
N GLY A 168 7.13 -18.60 -6.96
CA GLY A 168 8.26 -17.81 -6.47
C GLY A 168 8.72 -16.72 -7.45
N HIS A 169 8.00 -16.52 -8.57
CA HIS A 169 8.38 -15.53 -9.58
C HIS A 169 8.10 -14.10 -9.10
N ALA A 170 9.13 -13.26 -9.07
CA ALA A 170 8.97 -11.83 -8.85
C ALA A 170 8.55 -11.16 -10.16
N TYR A 171 7.29 -10.76 -10.26
CA TYR A 171 6.70 -10.23 -11.50
C TYR A 171 6.60 -8.70 -11.54
N PHE A 172 6.94 -8.03 -10.44
CA PHE A 172 7.00 -6.57 -10.37
C PHE A 172 8.04 -6.15 -9.34
N SER A 173 8.74 -5.06 -9.65
CA SER A 173 9.57 -4.31 -8.71
C SER A 173 9.29 -2.82 -8.87
N GLY A 174 9.21 -2.11 -7.76
CA GLY A 174 9.00 -0.66 -7.73
C GLY A 174 9.80 -0.01 -6.61
N ILE A 175 10.30 1.17 -6.89
CA ILE A 175 11.03 2.01 -5.93
C ILE A 175 10.14 3.20 -5.60
N GLY A 176 10.02 3.52 -4.31
CA GLY A 176 9.40 4.73 -3.83
C GLY A 176 10.40 5.60 -3.08
N ALA A 177 10.37 6.90 -3.32
CA ALA A 177 11.22 7.88 -2.64
C ALA A 177 10.34 8.90 -1.89
N GLY A 178 10.76 9.27 -0.69
CA GLY A 178 10.03 10.22 0.14
C GLY A 178 10.95 11.15 0.92
N GLU A 179 10.50 12.38 1.07
CA GLU A 179 11.16 13.39 1.87
C GLU A 179 10.14 14.08 2.78
N ALA A 180 10.55 14.37 4.01
CA ALA A 180 9.79 15.17 4.96
C ALA A 180 10.70 16.18 5.61
N SER A 181 10.19 17.39 5.84
CA SER A 181 10.93 18.46 6.51
C SER A 181 10.11 19.13 7.58
N VAL A 182 10.80 19.63 8.60
CA VAL A 182 10.25 20.51 9.65
C VAL A 182 11.18 21.70 9.81
N GLU A 183 10.59 22.86 9.74
CA GLU A 183 11.27 24.14 9.94
C GLU A 183 10.93 24.70 11.32
N SER A 184 11.94 25.15 12.04
CA SER A 184 11.79 25.88 13.29
C SER A 184 12.62 27.17 13.23
N GLY A 185 12.02 28.29 13.65
CA GLY A 185 12.64 29.60 13.64
C GLY A 185 12.68 30.19 15.03
N GLU A 186 13.77 30.91 15.33
CA GLU A 186 13.92 31.73 16.50
C GLU A 186 14.17 33.18 16.04
N ILE A 187 13.40 34.14 16.59
CA ILE A 187 13.55 35.58 16.31
C ILE A 187 13.80 36.26 17.65
N ALA A 188 14.92 36.97 17.76
CA ALA A 188 15.32 37.75 18.95
C ALA A 188 15.26 36.94 20.26
N GLY A 189 15.61 35.66 20.25
CA GLY A 189 15.58 34.80 21.43
C GLY A 189 14.19 34.22 21.78
N PHE A 190 13.17 34.56 21.01
CA PHE A 190 11.82 34.02 21.13
C PHE A 190 11.51 33.10 19.94
N GLY A 191 11.15 31.86 20.19
CA GLY A 191 10.81 30.88 19.14
C GLY A 191 10.83 29.45 19.67
N SER A 192 10.41 28.54 18.82
CA SER A 192 10.46 27.11 19.11
C SER A 192 11.89 26.60 18.93
N ARG A 193 12.53 26.14 19.99
CA ARG A 193 13.72 25.29 19.83
C ARG A 193 13.30 24.04 19.14
N ALA A 194 13.92 23.75 17.99
CA ALA A 194 13.68 22.50 17.29
C ALA A 194 14.30 21.36 18.11
N ASP A 195 13.49 20.79 18.97
CA ASP A 195 13.79 19.47 19.49
C ASP A 195 13.73 18.44 18.35
N TYR A 196 14.41 17.32 18.55
CA TYR A 196 14.42 16.22 17.60
C TYR A 196 12.99 15.74 17.32
N ASP A 197 12.46 16.03 16.13
CA ASP A 197 11.14 15.54 15.75
C ASP A 197 11.24 14.07 15.33
N ALA A 198 10.84 13.18 16.25
CA ALA A 198 10.84 11.74 16.03
C ALA A 198 9.87 11.33 14.92
N THR A 199 8.81 12.12 14.65
CA THR A 199 7.79 11.80 13.64
C THR A 199 8.27 12.06 12.21
N LEU A 200 9.36 12.80 12.04
CA LEU A 200 9.90 13.12 10.73
C LEU A 200 10.32 11.89 9.94
N ASN A 201 10.84 10.87 10.63
CA ASN A 201 11.20 9.59 10.04
C ASN A 201 9.98 8.89 9.45
N ASP A 202 8.91 8.82 10.23
CA ASP A 202 7.65 8.19 9.86
C ASP A 202 7.05 8.86 8.64
N ARG A 203 7.11 10.20 8.60
CA ARG A 203 6.62 10.99 7.47
C ARG A 203 7.42 10.76 6.20
N ALA A 204 8.73 10.61 6.28
CA ALA A 204 9.57 10.31 5.11
C ALA A 204 9.30 8.91 4.55
N ILE A 205 9.18 7.90 5.43
CA ILE A 205 8.82 6.53 5.03
C ILE A 205 7.41 6.50 4.42
N ALA A 206 6.45 7.17 5.07
CA ALA A 206 5.08 7.27 4.56
C ALA A 206 5.01 7.94 3.18
N ALA A 207 5.83 8.96 2.93
CA ALA A 207 5.93 9.61 1.63
C ALA A 207 6.53 8.67 0.57
N ALA A 208 7.58 7.90 0.92
CA ALA A 208 8.18 6.91 0.02
C ALA A 208 7.19 5.80 -0.36
N ILE A 209 6.39 5.31 0.60
CA ILE A 209 5.33 4.33 0.32
C ILE A 209 4.26 4.96 -0.56
N SER A 210 3.88 6.24 -0.34
CA SER A 210 2.89 6.94 -1.17
C SER A 210 3.33 7.06 -2.62
N ASP A 211 4.61 7.26 -2.88
CA ASP A 211 5.17 7.39 -4.22
C ASP A 211 5.06 6.09 -5.05
N VAL A 212 5.07 4.93 -4.41
CA VAL A 212 5.05 3.64 -5.11
C VAL A 212 3.68 2.93 -5.08
N ILE A 213 2.78 3.32 -4.15
CA ILE A 213 1.56 2.55 -3.86
C ILE A 213 0.62 2.43 -5.06
N ASP A 214 0.43 3.49 -5.84
CA ASP A 214 -0.49 3.49 -6.97
C ASP A 214 -0.04 2.53 -8.07
N ARG A 215 1.26 2.50 -8.35
CA ARG A 215 1.87 1.54 -9.29
C ARG A 215 1.74 0.11 -8.81
N LEU A 216 1.94 -0.11 -7.52
CA LEU A 216 1.81 -1.41 -6.88
C LEU A 216 0.36 -1.90 -6.92
N VAL A 217 -0.61 -1.06 -6.56
CA VAL A 217 -2.04 -1.37 -6.58
C VAL A 217 -2.48 -1.69 -8.00
N SER A 218 -2.10 -0.87 -8.99
CA SER A 218 -2.40 -1.11 -10.41
C SER A 218 -1.90 -2.49 -10.84
N ARG A 219 -0.65 -2.83 -10.49
CA ARG A 219 -0.05 -4.13 -10.85
C ARG A 219 -0.71 -5.32 -10.16
N LEU A 220 -1.14 -5.15 -8.92
CA LEU A 220 -1.93 -6.17 -8.22
C LEU A 220 -3.29 -6.38 -8.87
N GLN A 221 -3.94 -5.31 -9.34
CA GLN A 221 -5.23 -5.37 -10.03
C GLN A 221 -5.18 -6.00 -11.42
N ASP A 222 -4.02 -6.05 -12.08
CA ASP A 222 -3.83 -6.75 -13.34
C ASP A 222 -3.97 -8.28 -13.19
N ARG A 223 -3.88 -8.80 -11.97
CA ARG A 223 -4.07 -10.22 -11.70
C ARG A 223 -5.56 -10.57 -11.71
N LYS A 224 -5.90 -11.58 -12.49
CA LYS A 224 -7.26 -12.13 -12.50
C LYS A 224 -7.56 -12.81 -11.18
N TRP A 225 -8.71 -12.48 -10.62
CA TRP A 225 -9.22 -13.16 -9.44
C TRP A 225 -9.48 -14.63 -9.74
N LYS A 226 -9.10 -15.50 -8.80
CA LYS A 226 -9.32 -16.94 -8.86
C LYS A 226 -9.73 -17.44 -7.49
N THR A 227 -10.53 -18.51 -7.49
CA THR A 227 -10.92 -19.18 -6.25
C THR A 227 -11.14 -20.68 -6.47
N ASP A 228 -11.24 -21.42 -5.38
CA ASP A 228 -11.35 -22.88 -5.42
C ASP A 228 -12.82 -23.31 -5.40
N ILE A 229 -13.11 -24.49 -5.98
CA ILE A 229 -14.38 -25.19 -5.84
C ILE A 229 -14.31 -26.01 -4.55
N LEU A 230 -15.24 -25.76 -3.65
CA LEU A 230 -15.33 -26.50 -2.38
C LEU A 230 -16.03 -27.85 -2.56
N ASP A 231 -17.16 -27.85 -3.29
CA ASP A 231 -17.99 -29.04 -3.47
C ASP A 231 -18.92 -28.84 -4.68
N VAL A 232 -19.43 -29.96 -5.23
CA VAL A 232 -20.45 -29.98 -6.29
C VAL A 232 -21.55 -30.94 -5.90
N LYS A 233 -22.80 -30.46 -5.81
CA LYS A 233 -23.99 -31.26 -5.47
C LYS A 233 -25.07 -31.08 -6.53
N GLY A 234 -25.15 -32.01 -7.44
CA GLY A 234 -26.08 -31.94 -8.58
C GLY A 234 -25.75 -30.70 -9.45
N ASN A 235 -26.66 -29.74 -9.51
CA ASN A 235 -26.48 -28.49 -10.27
C ASN A 235 -25.87 -27.37 -9.45
N GLN A 236 -25.63 -27.56 -8.14
CA GLN A 236 -25.08 -26.57 -7.25
C GLN A 236 -23.57 -26.75 -7.12
N VAL A 237 -22.84 -25.63 -7.22
CA VAL A 237 -21.38 -25.55 -7.09
C VAL A 237 -21.08 -24.58 -5.95
N PHE A 238 -20.36 -25.09 -4.95
CA PHE A 238 -19.93 -24.29 -3.80
C PHE A 238 -18.50 -23.83 -4.05
N VAL A 239 -18.28 -22.51 -3.94
CA VAL A 239 -16.97 -21.89 -4.18
C VAL A 239 -16.55 -21.04 -3.01
N THR A 240 -15.24 -20.89 -2.80
CA THR A 240 -14.72 -19.97 -1.79
C THR A 240 -14.83 -18.51 -2.28
N GLY A 241 -14.94 -17.58 -1.33
CA GLY A 241 -15.12 -16.16 -1.63
C GLY A 241 -16.59 -15.74 -1.68
N GLY A 242 -16.88 -14.57 -1.16
CA GLY A 242 -18.24 -14.10 -0.99
C GLY A 242 -18.37 -12.57 -1.06
N ARG A 243 -19.28 -12.04 -0.25
CA ARG A 243 -19.66 -10.63 -0.27
C ARG A 243 -18.49 -9.68 0.01
N ARG A 244 -17.64 -10.03 0.98
CA ARG A 244 -16.51 -9.19 1.38
C ARG A 244 -15.40 -9.16 0.33
N GLN A 245 -15.28 -10.24 -0.46
CA GLN A 245 -14.42 -10.27 -1.64
C GLN A 245 -15.05 -9.63 -2.88
N GLY A 246 -16.28 -9.14 -2.78
CA GLY A 246 -16.97 -8.40 -3.84
C GLY A 246 -17.90 -9.23 -4.70
N ILE A 247 -18.09 -10.54 -4.41
CA ILE A 247 -19.06 -11.39 -5.09
C ILE A 247 -20.48 -10.98 -4.65
N ARG A 248 -21.42 -11.00 -5.60
CA ARG A 248 -22.83 -10.68 -5.38
C ARG A 248 -23.73 -11.73 -6.01
N GLU A 249 -24.92 -11.89 -5.47
CA GLU A 249 -25.96 -12.68 -6.10
C GLU A 249 -26.26 -12.16 -7.51
N GLY A 250 -26.42 -13.09 -8.44
CA GLY A 250 -26.58 -12.79 -9.86
C GLY A 250 -25.28 -12.64 -10.65
N ASP A 251 -24.10 -12.64 -10.01
CA ASP A 251 -22.84 -12.58 -10.71
C ASP A 251 -22.62 -13.85 -11.56
N THR A 252 -21.93 -13.65 -12.67
CA THR A 252 -21.48 -14.75 -13.53
C THR A 252 -20.00 -15.01 -13.24
N LEU A 253 -19.68 -16.26 -13.00
CA LEU A 253 -18.31 -16.77 -12.82
C LEU A 253 -18.05 -17.86 -13.86
N VAL A 254 -16.78 -18.17 -14.12
CA VAL A 254 -16.41 -19.23 -15.05
C VAL A 254 -15.56 -20.29 -14.35
N VAL A 255 -15.83 -21.54 -14.64
CA VAL A 255 -14.98 -22.66 -14.24
C VAL A 255 -13.93 -22.87 -15.33
N MET A 256 -12.70 -22.80 -14.92
CA MET A 256 -11.54 -22.98 -15.78
C MET A 256 -10.81 -24.27 -15.40
N GLU A 257 -10.29 -24.95 -16.38
CA GLU A 257 -9.36 -26.05 -16.20
C GLU A 257 -7.96 -25.62 -16.63
N SER A 258 -6.99 -25.73 -15.72
CA SER A 258 -5.60 -25.45 -16.04
C SER A 258 -5.10 -26.39 -17.14
N GLY A 259 -4.37 -25.85 -18.10
CA GLY A 259 -3.76 -26.66 -19.14
C GLY A 259 -2.71 -27.61 -18.58
N ASP A 260 -2.33 -28.59 -19.41
CA ASP A 260 -1.26 -29.52 -19.07
C ASP A 260 0.09 -28.84 -19.00
N THR A 261 0.92 -29.31 -18.08
CA THR A 261 2.31 -28.87 -18.00
C THR A 261 3.17 -29.74 -18.92
N VAL A 262 3.80 -29.10 -19.89
CA VAL A 262 4.69 -29.73 -20.86
C VAL A 262 6.10 -29.20 -20.76
N LYS A 263 7.07 -30.08 -20.92
CA LYS A 263 8.48 -29.67 -20.86
C LYS A 263 8.91 -29.06 -22.19
N SER A 264 9.39 -27.82 -22.13
CA SER A 264 9.95 -27.13 -23.29
C SER A 264 11.21 -27.82 -23.75
N LYS A 265 11.26 -28.26 -25.00
CA LYS A 265 12.44 -28.90 -25.59
C LYS A 265 13.60 -27.90 -25.75
N GLN A 266 13.29 -26.60 -25.84
CA GLN A 266 14.27 -25.55 -26.05
C GLN A 266 14.94 -25.12 -24.75
N THR A 267 14.16 -24.95 -23.68
CA THR A 267 14.64 -24.38 -22.42
C THR A 267 14.79 -25.43 -21.31
N GLY A 268 14.17 -26.59 -21.45
CA GLY A 268 14.09 -27.59 -20.41
C GLY A 268 13.14 -27.26 -19.25
N PHE A 269 12.50 -26.09 -19.27
CA PHE A 269 11.55 -25.68 -18.25
C PHE A 269 10.14 -26.21 -18.52
N ASP A 270 9.39 -26.37 -17.45
CA ASP A 270 7.98 -26.75 -17.51
C ASP A 270 7.13 -25.53 -17.91
N VAL A 271 6.34 -25.70 -18.96
CA VAL A 271 5.41 -24.68 -19.48
C VAL A 271 3.99 -25.19 -19.32
N THR A 272 3.15 -24.45 -18.60
CA THR A 272 1.72 -24.75 -18.49
C THR A 272 0.98 -24.20 -19.71
N LEU A 273 0.25 -25.07 -20.41
CA LEU A 273 -0.57 -24.69 -21.55
C LEU A 273 -1.72 -23.74 -21.11
N PRO A 274 -2.29 -22.96 -22.03
CA PRO A 274 -3.41 -22.08 -21.71
C PRO A 274 -4.58 -22.84 -21.06
N PRO A 275 -5.23 -22.24 -20.06
CA PRO A 275 -6.41 -22.83 -19.45
C PRO A 275 -7.60 -22.79 -20.42
N ARG A 276 -8.54 -23.75 -20.27
CA ARG A 276 -9.81 -23.77 -21.01
C ARG A 276 -10.98 -23.52 -20.07
N GLN A 277 -12.01 -22.86 -20.55
CA GLN A 277 -13.27 -22.75 -19.85
C GLN A 277 -14.06 -24.04 -20.02
N VAL A 278 -14.56 -24.59 -18.92
CA VAL A 278 -15.36 -25.85 -18.94
C VAL A 278 -16.81 -25.61 -18.55
N ALA A 279 -17.09 -24.58 -17.75
CA ALA A 279 -18.44 -24.27 -17.35
C ALA A 279 -18.61 -22.76 -17.04
N THR A 280 -19.87 -22.33 -16.98
CA THR A 280 -20.28 -21.02 -16.51
C THR A 280 -21.21 -21.22 -15.32
N LEU A 281 -20.99 -20.42 -14.29
CA LEU A 281 -21.72 -20.42 -13.03
C LEU A 281 -22.47 -19.12 -12.86
N ARG A 282 -23.66 -19.16 -12.23
CA ARG A 282 -24.39 -18.00 -11.74
C ARG A 282 -24.48 -18.07 -10.21
N VAL A 283 -24.07 -17.02 -9.54
CA VAL A 283 -24.15 -16.91 -8.07
C VAL A 283 -25.62 -16.79 -7.65
N VAL A 284 -26.07 -17.68 -6.78
CA VAL A 284 -27.46 -17.71 -6.27
C VAL A 284 -27.54 -17.16 -4.86
N SER A 285 -26.61 -17.55 -3.99
CA SER A 285 -26.58 -17.08 -2.61
C SER A 285 -25.16 -17.04 -2.07
N LEU A 286 -24.97 -16.33 -0.96
CA LEU A 286 -23.69 -16.18 -0.30
C LEU A 286 -23.80 -16.69 1.14
N PHE A 287 -22.71 -17.25 1.66
CA PHE A 287 -22.63 -17.74 3.04
C PHE A 287 -21.29 -17.36 3.68
N GLY A 288 -21.19 -17.52 5.00
CA GLY A 288 -20.01 -17.12 5.79
C GLY A 288 -20.04 -15.67 6.24
N GLU A 289 -19.31 -15.39 7.33
CA GLU A 289 -19.34 -14.10 8.01
C GLU A 289 -18.05 -13.30 7.90
N THR A 290 -16.94 -13.97 7.59
CA THR A 290 -15.61 -13.34 7.52
C THR A 290 -15.01 -13.47 6.11
N GLU A 291 -14.01 -12.64 5.78
CA GLU A 291 -13.32 -12.70 4.48
C GLU A 291 -12.61 -14.04 4.22
N THR A 292 -12.44 -14.87 5.24
CA THR A 292 -11.69 -16.12 5.18
C THR A 292 -12.59 -17.38 5.20
N ASP A 293 -13.83 -17.25 5.69
CA ASP A 293 -14.80 -18.35 5.76
C ASP A 293 -16.00 -18.19 4.82
N GLU A 294 -16.07 -17.05 4.10
CA GLU A 294 -17.16 -16.80 3.17
C GLU A 294 -17.07 -17.65 1.90
N GLY A 295 -18.22 -17.97 1.37
CA GLY A 295 -18.37 -18.68 0.11
C GLY A 295 -19.61 -18.25 -0.66
N ALA A 296 -19.73 -18.79 -1.86
CA ALA A 296 -20.88 -18.61 -2.71
C ALA A 296 -21.45 -19.94 -3.15
N VAL A 297 -22.77 -20.05 -3.16
CA VAL A 297 -23.52 -21.11 -3.82
C VAL A 297 -23.84 -20.63 -5.23
N CYS A 298 -23.38 -21.38 -6.19
CA CYS A 298 -23.59 -21.08 -7.60
C CYS A 298 -24.44 -22.18 -8.25
N GLU A 299 -25.19 -21.83 -9.28
CA GLU A 299 -25.84 -22.78 -10.18
C GLU A 299 -25.05 -22.88 -11.48
N LEU A 300 -24.98 -24.09 -12.02
CA LEU A 300 -24.38 -24.36 -13.32
C LEU A 300 -25.28 -23.77 -14.42
N ALA A 301 -24.85 -22.71 -15.06
CA ALA A 301 -25.58 -22.04 -16.14
C ALA A 301 -25.29 -22.73 -17.52
N SER A 302 -24.06 -23.21 -17.73
CA SER A 302 -23.69 -23.96 -18.93
C SER A 302 -22.43 -24.77 -18.69
N GLY A 303 -22.19 -25.77 -19.54
CA GLY A 303 -21.05 -26.66 -19.44
C GLY A 303 -21.26 -27.83 -18.49
N SER A 304 -20.19 -28.48 -18.04
CA SER A 304 -20.26 -29.58 -17.08
C SER A 304 -18.99 -29.63 -16.21
N ILE A 305 -19.16 -30.08 -14.99
CA ILE A 305 -18.06 -30.34 -14.06
C ILE A 305 -18.04 -31.81 -13.75
N ALA A 306 -16.96 -32.49 -14.13
CA ALA A 306 -16.84 -33.94 -13.93
C ALA A 306 -16.50 -34.24 -12.45
N ALA A 307 -17.09 -35.31 -11.93
CA ALA A 307 -16.73 -35.88 -10.66
C ALA A 307 -15.79 -37.11 -10.88
N PRO A 308 -14.75 -37.31 -10.03
CA PRO A 308 -14.31 -36.46 -8.93
C PRO A 308 -13.73 -35.13 -9.41
N LEU A 309 -13.77 -34.11 -8.53
CA LEU A 309 -13.21 -32.79 -8.84
C LEU A 309 -11.72 -32.88 -9.17
N SER A 310 -11.36 -32.46 -10.37
CA SER A 310 -9.95 -32.37 -10.75
C SER A 310 -9.26 -31.23 -9.99
N PRO A 311 -8.05 -31.44 -9.45
CA PRO A 311 -7.27 -30.37 -8.81
C PRO A 311 -6.83 -29.26 -9.78
N LYS A 312 -7.03 -29.46 -11.10
CA LYS A 312 -6.78 -28.45 -12.13
C LYS A 312 -7.95 -27.47 -12.31
N LEU A 313 -9.11 -27.74 -11.69
CA LEU A 313 -10.27 -26.86 -11.78
C LEU A 313 -10.16 -25.69 -10.80
N TYR A 314 -10.53 -24.52 -11.26
CA TYR A 314 -10.67 -23.32 -10.46
C TYR A 314 -11.75 -22.41 -11.02
N VAL A 315 -12.26 -21.51 -10.20
CA VAL A 315 -13.25 -20.52 -10.62
C VAL A 315 -12.56 -19.18 -10.80
N ALA A 316 -12.98 -18.43 -11.82
CA ALA A 316 -12.43 -17.13 -12.15
C ALA A 316 -13.53 -16.15 -12.59
N GLU A 317 -13.19 -14.87 -12.65
CA GLU A 317 -14.02 -13.89 -13.33
C GLU A 317 -14.07 -14.18 -14.84
N PRO A 318 -15.21 -13.90 -15.52
CA PRO A 318 -15.31 -14.06 -16.96
C PRO A 318 -14.30 -13.18 -17.68
N THR A 319 -13.67 -13.71 -18.73
CA THR A 319 -12.81 -12.90 -19.61
C THR A 319 -13.72 -11.99 -20.42
N ARG A 320 -13.46 -10.68 -20.34
CA ARG A 320 -14.12 -9.67 -21.17
C ARG A 320 -13.69 -9.74 -22.62
#